data_19de381fbde40498f5be13adf49ead59
#
_entry.id   19de381fbde40498f5be13adf49ead59
#
_cell.length_a   1.000
_cell.length_b   1.000
_cell.length_c   1.000
_cell.angle_alpha   90.00
_cell.angle_beta   90.00
_cell.angle_gamma   90.00
#
_symmetry.space_group_name_H-M   'P 1'
#
loop_
_entity.id
_entity.type
_entity.pdbx_description
1 polymer ?
#
loop_
_entity_poly.entity_id
_entity_poly.type
_entity_poly.pdbx_seq_one_letter_code
_entity_poly.pdbx_strand_id
1 'polypeptide(L)'
;MLGLLAAVLSALGTNLSFLFKHRGAVAAADVDVRHLVHSAVELFRSKWWTIGWSIAVAAFLAHVAALSLLPLSLAQAVLSGGFVLLAVLAERYFGFSLGRRQWVGVSLVAGALALLGVTGHTRAGGSANYSIAALILFEGAAVGVGLLLVFSHRFERARAQRGVLLGAAAGLGFGVSDVAIKAISGDVVAGLPWVAVAVSAAVFSFFASARSLQVGEGVAVIAVTSVAANMSSILAGVLVFGDPMGRDALEVVARIAGFVLVLAGAVLIPAPMRAADAVTEDASVAAEVAPTAR
;
A
#
# COMPACT_ATOMS: atom_id res chain seq x y z
N MET A 1 21.09 7.58 -5.82
CA MET A 1 21.34 6.25 -5.21
C MET A 1 20.66 6.11 -3.84
N LEU A 2 20.89 7.00 -2.86
CA LEU A 2 20.28 6.90 -1.52
C LEU A 2 18.75 6.88 -1.54
N GLY A 3 18.09 7.70 -2.36
CA GLY A 3 16.64 7.71 -2.47
C GLY A 3 16.06 6.40 -3.00
N LEU A 4 16.70 5.77 -4.00
CA LEU A 4 16.30 4.47 -4.51
C LEU A 4 16.48 3.37 -3.47
N LEU A 5 17.58 3.37 -2.73
CA LEU A 5 17.81 2.44 -1.63
C LEU A 5 16.74 2.59 -0.55
N ALA A 6 16.42 3.83 -0.17
CA ALA A 6 15.35 4.12 0.78
C ALA A 6 13.98 3.62 0.28
N ALA A 7 13.66 3.82 -1.01
CA ALA A 7 12.43 3.32 -1.61
C ALA A 7 12.35 1.78 -1.60
N VAL A 8 13.45 1.09 -1.92
CA VAL A 8 13.50 -0.39 -1.88
C VAL A 8 13.36 -0.92 -0.45
N LEU A 9 14.05 -0.31 0.52
CA LEU A 9 13.93 -0.69 1.94
C LEU A 9 12.50 -0.45 2.46
N SER A 10 11.89 0.67 2.07
CA SER A 10 10.49 0.96 2.39
C SER A 10 9.56 -0.08 1.78
N ALA A 11 9.75 -0.41 0.50
CA ALA A 11 8.94 -1.41 -0.20
C ALA A 11 8.99 -2.78 0.48
N LEU A 12 10.19 -3.25 0.81
CA LEU A 12 10.39 -4.52 1.54
C LEU A 12 9.72 -4.50 2.90
N GLY A 13 10.01 -3.47 3.69
CA GLY A 13 9.48 -3.34 5.06
C GLY A 13 7.94 -3.23 5.06
N THR A 14 7.36 -2.44 4.16
CA THR A 14 5.90 -2.29 4.06
C THR A 14 5.22 -3.62 3.76
N ASN A 15 5.68 -4.36 2.76
CA ASN A 15 5.10 -5.65 2.39
C ASN A 15 5.26 -6.69 3.52
N LEU A 16 6.44 -6.75 4.15
CA LEU A 16 6.66 -7.63 5.29
C LEU A 16 5.75 -7.27 6.47
N SER A 17 5.58 -5.96 6.74
CA SER A 17 4.70 -5.49 7.79
C SER A 17 3.24 -5.90 7.59
N PHE A 18 2.76 -5.92 6.34
CA PHE A 18 1.40 -6.35 6.03
C PHE A 18 1.15 -7.82 6.37
N LEU A 19 2.11 -8.71 6.14
CA LEU A 19 2.00 -10.13 6.49
C LEU A 19 1.82 -10.31 8.01
N PHE A 20 2.66 -9.63 8.80
CA PHE A 20 2.54 -9.67 10.26
C PHE A 20 1.25 -9.01 10.77
N LYS A 21 0.86 -7.87 10.18
CA LYS A 21 -0.39 -7.18 10.55
C LYS A 21 -1.63 -8.00 10.21
N HIS A 22 -1.65 -8.69 9.07
CA HIS A 22 -2.75 -9.58 8.73
C HIS A 22 -2.92 -10.66 9.79
N ARG A 23 -1.84 -11.40 10.10
CA ARG A 23 -1.87 -12.42 11.15
C ARG A 23 -2.30 -11.87 12.51
N GLY A 24 -1.87 -10.65 12.83
CA GLY A 24 -2.23 -9.98 14.08
C GLY A 24 -3.67 -9.50 14.11
N ALA A 25 -4.19 -8.97 12.99
CA ALA A 25 -5.56 -8.45 12.90
C ALA A 25 -6.61 -9.57 13.00
N VAL A 26 -6.37 -10.70 12.35
CA VAL A 26 -7.27 -11.87 12.41
C VAL A 26 -7.35 -12.45 13.83
N ALA A 27 -6.24 -12.40 14.58
CA ALA A 27 -6.20 -12.88 15.96
C ALA A 27 -6.70 -11.87 17.02
N ALA A 28 -7.00 -10.63 16.63
CA ALA A 28 -7.43 -9.57 17.51
C ALA A 28 -8.96 -9.43 17.52
N ALA A 29 -9.50 -8.74 18.56
CA ALA A 29 -10.90 -8.36 18.60
C ALA A 29 -11.28 -7.44 17.42
N ASP A 30 -12.54 -7.49 17.00
CA ASP A 30 -13.07 -6.68 15.91
C ASP A 30 -12.87 -5.18 16.15
N VAL A 31 -12.42 -4.48 15.13
CA VAL A 31 -12.30 -3.01 15.17
C VAL A 31 -13.68 -2.38 15.26
N ASP A 32 -13.95 -1.70 16.38
CA ASP A 32 -15.16 -0.90 16.59
C ASP A 32 -14.86 0.58 16.37
N VAL A 33 -15.47 1.16 15.34
CA VAL A 33 -15.32 2.59 14.99
C VAL A 33 -15.85 3.55 16.06
N ARG A 34 -16.68 3.05 17.01
CA ARG A 34 -17.20 3.85 18.12
C ARG A 34 -16.22 3.94 19.30
N HIS A 35 -15.29 2.99 19.39
CA HIS A 35 -14.31 2.88 20.47
C HIS A 35 -12.89 2.71 19.91
N LEU A 36 -12.43 3.69 19.13
CA LEU A 36 -11.16 3.62 18.38
C LEU A 36 -9.95 3.35 19.29
N VAL A 37 -9.87 4.00 20.45
CA VAL A 37 -8.75 3.80 21.39
C VAL A 37 -8.73 2.38 21.93
N HIS A 38 -9.88 1.84 22.29
CA HIS A 38 -10.01 0.46 22.76
C HIS A 38 -9.62 -0.52 21.66
N SER A 39 -10.13 -0.32 20.45
CA SER A 39 -9.78 -1.13 19.27
C SER A 39 -8.28 -1.11 18.97
N ALA A 40 -7.63 0.06 19.08
CA ALA A 40 -6.18 0.16 18.90
C ALA A 40 -5.43 -0.66 19.97
N VAL A 41 -5.84 -0.54 21.26
CA VAL A 41 -5.22 -1.30 22.35
C VAL A 41 -5.35 -2.80 22.12
N GLU A 42 -6.54 -3.28 21.73
CA GLU A 42 -6.76 -4.71 21.45
C GLU A 42 -5.90 -5.21 20.27
N LEU A 43 -5.75 -4.44 19.21
CA LEU A 43 -4.85 -4.77 18.12
C LEU A 43 -3.38 -4.89 18.60
N PHE A 44 -2.91 -3.93 19.41
CA PHE A 44 -1.53 -3.95 19.93
C PHE A 44 -1.28 -4.99 21.03
N ARG A 45 -2.30 -5.63 21.59
CA ARG A 45 -2.14 -6.82 22.43
C ARG A 45 -1.65 -8.04 21.62
N SER A 46 -1.92 -8.08 20.31
CA SER A 46 -1.36 -9.10 19.44
C SER A 46 0.12 -8.83 19.16
N LYS A 47 1.01 -9.76 19.54
CA LYS A 47 2.45 -9.67 19.27
C LYS A 47 2.74 -9.54 17.78
N TRP A 48 1.97 -10.21 16.93
CA TRP A 48 2.16 -10.18 15.48
C TRP A 48 1.80 -8.80 14.89
N TRP A 49 0.73 -8.19 15.39
CA TRP A 49 0.36 -6.83 15.03
C TRP A 49 1.44 -5.81 15.43
N THR A 50 1.94 -5.93 16.67
CA THR A 50 3.00 -5.04 17.20
C THR A 50 4.29 -5.17 16.41
N ILE A 51 4.73 -6.40 16.07
CA ILE A 51 5.90 -6.62 15.21
C ILE A 51 5.66 -6.01 13.84
N GLY A 52 4.49 -6.25 13.22
CA GLY A 52 4.13 -5.67 11.93
C GLY A 52 4.19 -4.14 11.94
N TRP A 53 3.71 -3.53 13.01
CA TRP A 53 3.77 -2.07 13.19
C TRP A 53 5.18 -1.55 13.40
N SER A 54 6.02 -2.23 14.17
CA SER A 54 7.42 -1.85 14.35
C SER A 54 8.17 -1.85 13.01
N ILE A 55 7.94 -2.86 12.18
CA ILE A 55 8.49 -2.92 10.83
C ILE A 55 7.89 -1.81 9.95
N ALA A 56 6.58 -1.53 10.07
CA ALA A 56 5.93 -0.46 9.31
C ALA A 56 6.50 0.92 9.64
N VAL A 57 6.80 1.21 10.92
CA VAL A 57 7.42 2.47 11.33
C VAL A 57 8.81 2.62 10.73
N ALA A 58 9.64 1.58 10.76
CA ALA A 58 10.96 1.62 10.13
C ALA A 58 10.84 1.82 8.60
N ALA A 59 9.92 1.11 7.95
CA ALA A 59 9.63 1.26 6.53
C ALA A 59 9.11 2.67 6.19
N PHE A 60 8.30 3.27 7.06
CA PHE A 60 7.79 4.63 6.90
C PHE A 60 8.90 5.68 6.96
N LEU A 61 9.87 5.55 7.87
CA LEU A 61 11.02 6.45 7.90
C LEU A 61 11.82 6.38 6.59
N ALA A 62 12.04 5.16 6.08
CA ALA A 62 12.66 4.98 4.77
C ALA A 62 11.79 5.56 3.63
N HIS A 63 10.45 5.46 3.73
CA HIS A 63 9.50 6.03 2.79
C HIS A 63 9.59 7.56 2.73
N VAL A 64 9.58 8.22 3.88
CA VAL A 64 9.74 9.69 3.98
C VAL A 64 11.08 10.12 3.36
N ALA A 65 12.16 9.40 3.65
CA ALA A 65 13.46 9.66 3.04
C ALA A 65 13.43 9.46 1.51
N ALA A 66 12.72 8.46 1.00
CA ALA A 66 12.55 8.27 -0.44
C ALA A 66 11.78 9.43 -1.08
N LEU A 67 10.65 9.86 -0.47
CA LEU A 67 9.82 10.96 -0.98
C LEU A 67 10.56 12.30 -0.98
N SER A 68 11.46 12.54 -0.02
CA SER A 68 12.27 13.77 0.01
C SER A 68 13.35 13.79 -1.07
N LEU A 69 13.83 12.63 -1.52
CA LEU A 69 14.95 12.49 -2.45
C LEU A 69 14.55 12.16 -3.89
N LEU A 70 13.32 11.67 -4.12
CA LEU A 70 12.84 11.21 -5.43
C LEU A 70 11.55 11.93 -5.85
N PRO A 71 11.27 12.02 -7.15
CA PRO A 71 9.93 12.31 -7.67
C PRO A 71 8.90 11.32 -7.08
N LEU A 72 7.70 11.81 -6.77
CA LEU A 72 6.67 10.99 -6.10
C LEU A 72 6.29 9.77 -6.94
N SER A 73 6.09 9.96 -8.26
CA SER A 73 5.76 8.90 -9.20
C SER A 73 6.83 7.80 -9.27
N LEU A 74 8.12 8.18 -9.24
CA LEU A 74 9.22 7.23 -9.25
C LEU A 74 9.33 6.47 -7.93
N ALA A 75 9.20 7.16 -6.79
CA ALA A 75 9.18 6.52 -5.49
C ALA A 75 8.09 5.45 -5.41
N GLN A 76 6.87 5.79 -5.83
CA GLN A 76 5.72 4.87 -5.81
C GLN A 76 5.85 3.71 -6.81
N ALA A 77 6.46 3.95 -7.98
CA ALA A 77 6.77 2.86 -8.91
C ALA A 77 7.73 1.85 -8.28
N VAL A 78 8.78 2.31 -7.59
CA VAL A 78 9.73 1.43 -6.88
C VAL A 78 9.04 0.70 -5.73
N LEU A 79 8.18 1.39 -4.96
CA LEU A 79 7.42 0.76 -3.88
C LEU A 79 6.49 -0.35 -4.41
N SER A 80 5.84 -0.12 -5.54
CA SER A 80 5.03 -1.15 -6.22
C SER A 80 5.87 -2.37 -6.62
N GLY A 81 7.14 -2.18 -6.95
CA GLY A 81 8.10 -3.27 -7.20
C GLY A 81 8.41 -4.14 -5.98
N GLY A 82 8.12 -3.66 -4.79
CA GLY A 82 8.23 -4.44 -3.55
C GLY A 82 7.41 -5.74 -3.56
N PHE A 83 6.35 -5.81 -4.37
CA PHE A 83 5.58 -7.04 -4.57
C PHE A 83 6.40 -8.16 -5.24
N VAL A 84 7.36 -7.83 -6.11
CA VAL A 84 8.29 -8.80 -6.70
C VAL A 84 9.11 -9.46 -5.60
N LEU A 85 9.65 -8.64 -4.70
CA LEU A 85 10.46 -9.12 -3.58
C LEU A 85 9.60 -9.92 -2.59
N LEU A 86 8.37 -9.48 -2.31
CA LEU A 86 7.42 -10.21 -1.48
C LEU A 86 7.12 -11.59 -2.08
N ALA A 87 6.84 -11.67 -3.37
CA ALA A 87 6.54 -12.91 -4.08
C ALA A 87 7.73 -13.90 -3.99
N VAL A 88 8.95 -13.43 -4.26
CA VAL A 88 10.17 -14.23 -4.18
C VAL A 88 10.46 -14.70 -2.75
N LEU A 89 10.30 -13.81 -1.76
CA LEU A 89 10.48 -14.15 -0.35
C LEU A 89 9.43 -15.16 0.13
N ALA A 90 8.17 -15.00 -0.27
CA ALA A 90 7.08 -15.90 0.06
C ALA A 90 7.37 -17.32 -0.45
N GLU A 91 7.83 -17.45 -1.70
CA GLU A 91 8.18 -18.76 -2.27
C GLU A 91 9.40 -19.38 -1.58
N ARG A 92 10.46 -18.57 -1.36
CA ARG A 92 11.74 -19.11 -0.88
C ARG A 92 11.80 -19.40 0.62
N TYR A 93 11.10 -18.61 1.44
CA TYR A 93 11.20 -18.67 2.90
C TYR A 93 9.91 -19.11 3.59
N PHE A 94 8.77 -18.96 2.94
CA PHE A 94 7.47 -19.28 3.53
C PHE A 94 6.81 -20.51 2.89
N GLY A 95 7.49 -21.17 1.94
CA GLY A 95 7.02 -22.42 1.31
C GLY A 95 5.80 -22.25 0.40
N PHE A 96 5.49 -21.02 0.00
CA PHE A 96 4.39 -20.76 -0.93
C PHE A 96 4.82 -21.10 -2.35
N SER A 97 4.00 -21.87 -3.07
CA SER A 97 4.23 -22.11 -4.49
C SER A 97 3.55 -21.02 -5.31
N LEU A 98 4.35 -20.18 -6.00
CA LEU A 98 3.82 -19.20 -6.93
C LEU A 98 3.34 -19.89 -8.21
N GLY A 99 2.08 -19.68 -8.54
CA GLY A 99 1.52 -20.16 -9.80
C GLY A 99 1.99 -19.31 -11.00
N ARG A 100 1.68 -19.80 -12.21
CA ARG A 100 2.04 -19.13 -13.47
C ARG A 100 1.55 -17.68 -13.54
N ARG A 101 0.36 -17.41 -12.99
CA ARG A 101 -0.24 -16.07 -12.95
C ARG A 101 0.63 -15.09 -12.14
N GLN A 102 1.11 -15.52 -10.98
CA GLN A 102 1.95 -14.70 -10.09
C GLN A 102 3.31 -14.40 -10.72
N TRP A 103 3.94 -15.39 -11.37
CA TRP A 103 5.18 -15.18 -12.10
C TRP A 103 5.03 -14.22 -13.27
N VAL A 104 3.89 -14.25 -13.98
CA VAL A 104 3.56 -13.23 -14.99
C VAL A 104 3.48 -11.85 -14.34
N GLY A 105 2.80 -11.72 -13.20
CA GLY A 105 2.74 -10.47 -12.46
C GLY A 105 4.12 -9.94 -12.04
N VAL A 106 4.97 -10.81 -11.49
CA VAL A 106 6.37 -10.49 -11.13
C VAL A 106 7.14 -9.98 -12.36
N SER A 107 7.03 -10.68 -13.48
CA SER A 107 7.73 -10.31 -14.73
C SER A 107 7.23 -8.97 -15.28
N LEU A 108 5.92 -8.70 -15.22
CA LEU A 108 5.34 -7.42 -15.62
C LEU A 108 5.87 -6.27 -14.78
N VAL A 109 5.89 -6.43 -13.44
CA VAL A 109 6.41 -5.39 -12.55
C VAL A 109 7.91 -5.17 -12.78
N ALA A 110 8.70 -6.24 -12.90
CA ALA A 110 10.14 -6.14 -13.15
C ALA A 110 10.43 -5.42 -14.49
N GLY A 111 9.74 -5.81 -15.58
CA GLY A 111 9.85 -5.16 -16.87
C GLY A 111 9.41 -3.70 -16.87
N ALA A 112 8.31 -3.40 -16.15
CA ALA A 112 7.83 -2.04 -15.99
C ALA A 112 8.81 -1.14 -15.23
N LEU A 113 9.43 -1.66 -14.15
CA LEU A 113 10.44 -0.91 -13.40
C LEU A 113 11.71 -0.66 -14.24
N ALA A 114 12.13 -1.64 -15.04
CA ALA A 114 13.23 -1.46 -15.97
C ALA A 114 12.89 -0.35 -17.00
N LEU A 115 11.68 -0.37 -17.58
CA LEU A 115 11.19 0.64 -18.50
C LEU A 115 11.16 2.04 -17.87
N LEU A 116 10.62 2.16 -16.66
CA LEU A 116 10.59 3.42 -15.90
C LEU A 116 12.00 3.90 -15.55
N GLY A 117 12.92 2.99 -15.23
CA GLY A 117 14.32 3.30 -14.95
C GLY A 117 15.06 3.87 -16.16
N VAL A 118 14.85 3.28 -17.34
CA VAL A 118 15.48 3.75 -18.61
C VAL A 118 14.88 5.08 -19.08
N THR A 119 13.57 5.27 -18.93
CA THR A 119 12.87 6.51 -19.32
C THR A 119 12.90 7.59 -18.23
N GLY A 120 13.39 7.25 -17.02
CA GLY A 120 13.41 8.13 -15.85
C GLY A 120 14.49 9.19 -15.92
N HIS A 121 14.14 10.40 -16.34
CA HIS A 121 15.02 11.55 -16.14
C HIS A 121 14.88 12.03 -14.69
N THR A 122 15.83 11.64 -13.84
CA THR A 122 15.91 12.14 -12.46
C THR A 122 16.37 13.59 -12.47
N ARG A 123 15.45 14.54 -12.48
CA ARG A 123 15.75 15.84 -11.90
C ARG A 123 15.76 15.65 -10.39
N ALA A 124 16.92 15.71 -9.80
CA ALA A 124 17.08 15.77 -8.35
C ALA A 124 16.27 16.98 -7.83
N GLY A 125 15.37 16.73 -6.89
CA GLY A 125 14.47 17.73 -6.33
C GLY A 125 13.15 17.77 -7.11
N GLY A 126 12.12 17.13 -6.56
CA GLY A 126 10.74 17.43 -6.96
C GLY A 126 10.55 18.95 -6.81
N SER A 127 9.97 19.58 -7.83
CA SER A 127 9.75 21.02 -7.81
C SER A 127 8.98 21.38 -6.53
N ALA A 128 9.55 22.28 -5.71
CA ALA A 128 8.86 22.91 -4.59
C ALA A 128 7.62 23.72 -5.07
N ASN A 129 7.48 23.88 -6.37
CA ASN A 129 6.42 24.66 -7.02
C ASN A 129 5.29 23.73 -7.45
N TYR A 130 4.35 23.50 -6.57
CA TYR A 130 3.06 22.90 -6.90
C TYR A 130 1.93 23.92 -6.75
N SER A 131 0.85 23.73 -7.52
CA SER A 131 -0.35 24.54 -7.36
C SER A 131 -1.12 24.09 -6.13
N ILE A 132 -1.27 24.97 -5.14
CA ILE A 132 -2.09 24.70 -3.94
C ILE A 132 -3.52 24.33 -4.33
N ALA A 133 -4.08 24.97 -5.36
CA ALA A 133 -5.43 24.68 -5.85
C ALA A 133 -5.50 23.24 -6.43
N ALA A 134 -4.50 22.83 -7.23
CA ALA A 134 -4.44 21.46 -7.75
C ALA A 134 -4.27 20.42 -6.63
N LEU A 135 -3.47 20.73 -5.61
CA LEU A 135 -3.29 19.88 -4.45
C LEU A 135 -4.61 19.72 -3.66
N ILE A 136 -5.30 20.80 -3.32
CA ILE A 136 -6.59 20.77 -2.61
C ILE A 136 -7.65 20.01 -3.43
N LEU A 137 -7.71 20.23 -4.74
CA LEU A 137 -8.67 19.56 -5.61
C LEU A 137 -8.39 18.05 -5.66
N PHE A 138 -7.13 17.65 -5.81
CA PHE A 138 -6.71 16.26 -5.85
C PHE A 138 -7.00 15.54 -4.53
N GLU A 139 -6.56 16.11 -3.41
CA GLU A 139 -6.78 15.59 -2.06
C GLU A 139 -8.29 15.48 -1.74
N GLY A 140 -9.05 16.53 -2.07
CA GLY A 140 -10.50 16.55 -1.89
C GLY A 140 -11.20 15.46 -2.71
N ALA A 141 -10.79 15.26 -3.97
CA ALA A 141 -11.31 14.20 -4.81
C ALA A 141 -10.96 12.79 -4.25
N ALA A 142 -9.72 12.58 -3.83
CA ALA A 142 -9.29 11.31 -3.24
C ALA A 142 -10.05 10.98 -1.94
N VAL A 143 -10.20 11.96 -1.05
CA VAL A 143 -11.01 11.83 0.17
C VAL A 143 -12.48 11.56 -0.16
N GLY A 144 -13.06 12.29 -1.13
CA GLY A 144 -14.44 12.11 -1.57
C GLY A 144 -14.70 10.69 -2.07
N VAL A 145 -13.83 10.17 -2.93
CA VAL A 145 -13.89 8.77 -3.40
C VAL A 145 -13.72 7.79 -2.24
N GLY A 146 -12.76 8.02 -1.35
CA GLY A 146 -12.55 7.19 -0.16
C GLY A 146 -13.80 7.09 0.72
N LEU A 147 -14.47 8.23 0.98
CA LEU A 147 -15.73 8.27 1.73
C LEU A 147 -16.85 7.52 1.01
N LEU A 148 -16.99 7.70 -0.31
CA LEU A 148 -17.96 6.95 -1.12
C LEU A 148 -17.74 5.43 -1.00
N LEU A 149 -16.49 4.98 -1.03
CA LEU A 149 -16.15 3.56 -0.85
C LEU A 149 -16.51 3.05 0.56
N VAL A 150 -16.23 3.83 1.60
CA VAL A 150 -16.59 3.49 2.98
C VAL A 150 -18.11 3.36 3.14
N PHE A 151 -18.88 4.30 2.59
CA PHE A 151 -20.33 4.31 2.71
C PHE A 151 -21.06 3.41 1.71
N SER A 152 -20.37 2.88 0.69
CA SER A 152 -20.94 2.00 -0.33
C SER A 152 -21.54 0.70 0.22
N HIS A 153 -21.11 0.27 1.42
CA HIS A 153 -21.66 -0.93 2.08
C HIS A 153 -23.17 -0.87 2.38
N ARG A 154 -23.81 0.29 2.24
CA ARG A 154 -25.26 0.44 2.32
C ARG A 154 -25.99 -0.26 1.16
N PHE A 155 -25.30 -0.50 0.03
CA PHE A 155 -25.82 -1.24 -1.10
C PHE A 155 -25.56 -2.74 -0.94
N GLU A 156 -26.54 -3.60 -1.18
CA GLU A 156 -26.45 -5.05 -0.96
C GLU A 156 -25.29 -5.70 -1.74
N ARG A 157 -25.08 -5.29 -2.99
CA ARG A 157 -23.96 -5.79 -3.81
C ARG A 157 -22.58 -5.46 -3.27
N ALA A 158 -22.46 -4.35 -2.58
CA ALA A 158 -21.19 -3.90 -2.01
C ALA A 158 -20.88 -4.58 -0.66
N ARG A 159 -21.87 -5.16 0.02
CA ARG A 159 -21.66 -5.89 1.28
C ARG A 159 -20.73 -7.07 1.14
N ALA A 160 -20.87 -7.84 0.03
CA ALA A 160 -19.99 -8.98 -0.26
C ALA A 160 -18.53 -8.58 -0.50
N GLN A 161 -18.28 -7.31 -0.89
CA GLN A 161 -16.95 -6.78 -1.21
C GLN A 161 -16.45 -5.78 -0.16
N ARG A 162 -17.06 -5.73 1.03
CA ARG A 162 -16.79 -4.72 2.06
C ARG A 162 -15.31 -4.62 2.41
N GLY A 163 -14.62 -5.76 2.57
CA GLY A 163 -13.18 -5.78 2.88
C GLY A 163 -12.35 -5.11 1.79
N VAL A 164 -12.62 -5.44 0.53
CA VAL A 164 -11.91 -4.87 -0.63
C VAL A 164 -12.18 -3.36 -0.76
N LEU A 165 -13.43 -2.92 -0.57
CA LEU A 165 -13.80 -1.50 -0.63
C LEU A 165 -13.18 -0.69 0.50
N LEU A 166 -13.15 -1.23 1.72
CA LEU A 166 -12.43 -0.62 2.85
C LEU A 166 -10.91 -0.60 2.61
N GLY A 167 -10.37 -1.66 2.00
CA GLY A 167 -8.96 -1.71 1.60
C GLY A 167 -8.62 -0.64 0.56
N ALA A 168 -9.47 -0.45 -0.45
CA ALA A 168 -9.32 0.61 -1.43
C ALA A 168 -9.38 2.00 -0.78
N ALA A 169 -10.33 2.23 0.13
CA ALA A 169 -10.44 3.48 0.88
C ALA A 169 -9.21 3.74 1.76
N ALA A 170 -8.69 2.70 2.44
CA ALA A 170 -7.45 2.79 3.21
C ALA A 170 -6.26 3.14 2.32
N GLY A 171 -6.17 2.53 1.14
CA GLY A 171 -5.14 2.83 0.14
C GLY A 171 -5.19 4.27 -0.34
N LEU A 172 -6.36 4.80 -0.67
CA LEU A 172 -6.53 6.22 -1.00
C LEU A 172 -6.07 7.13 0.14
N GLY A 173 -6.41 6.80 1.38
CA GLY A 173 -5.95 7.56 2.54
C GLY A 173 -4.42 7.51 2.72
N PHE A 174 -3.75 6.38 2.45
CA PHE A 174 -2.29 6.34 2.38
C PHE A 174 -1.74 7.23 1.27
N GLY A 175 -2.37 7.23 0.07
CA GLY A 175 -2.00 8.12 -1.03
C GLY A 175 -2.13 9.61 -0.65
N VAL A 176 -3.22 10.00 0.02
CA VAL A 176 -3.41 11.37 0.58
C VAL A 176 -2.28 11.69 1.56
N SER A 177 -1.91 10.77 2.45
CA SER A 177 -0.78 10.97 3.37
C SER A 177 0.55 11.16 2.64
N ASP A 178 0.84 10.37 1.60
CA ASP A 178 2.06 10.48 0.79
C ASP A 178 2.16 11.82 0.08
N VAL A 179 1.05 12.28 -0.51
CA VAL A 179 0.93 13.58 -1.21
C VAL A 179 1.18 14.72 -0.23
N ALA A 180 0.57 14.68 0.95
CA ALA A 180 0.77 15.67 1.99
C ALA A 180 2.24 15.66 2.50
N ILE A 181 2.87 14.50 2.71
CA ILE A 181 4.29 14.38 3.08
C ILE A 181 5.18 14.97 1.99
N LYS A 182 4.87 14.73 0.71
CA LYS A 182 5.61 15.31 -0.40
C LYS A 182 5.48 16.83 -0.43
N ALA A 183 4.31 17.38 -0.17
CA ALA A 183 4.08 18.83 -0.07
C ALA A 183 4.93 19.47 1.06
N ILE A 184 4.98 18.82 2.24
CA ILE A 184 5.82 19.26 3.36
C ILE A 184 7.31 19.20 3.00
N SER A 185 7.76 18.18 2.29
CA SER A 185 9.16 17.98 1.94
C SER A 185 9.72 19.03 0.97
N GLY A 186 8.86 19.73 0.23
CA GLY A 186 9.24 20.82 -0.69
C GLY A 186 9.53 22.13 0.02
N ASP A 187 8.68 22.52 0.96
CA ASP A 187 8.82 23.69 1.83
C ASP A 187 8.17 23.38 3.18
N VAL A 188 8.97 23.24 4.21
CA VAL A 188 8.51 22.81 5.54
C VAL A 188 7.56 23.85 6.16
N VAL A 189 7.81 25.15 5.97
CA VAL A 189 6.98 26.21 6.58
C VAL A 189 5.63 26.30 5.88
N ALA A 190 5.63 26.38 4.55
CA ALA A 190 4.41 26.37 3.75
C ALA A 190 3.66 25.03 3.84
N GLY A 191 4.39 23.95 4.14
CA GLY A 191 3.87 22.59 4.28
C GLY A 191 3.19 22.29 5.63
N LEU A 192 3.38 23.11 6.67
CA LEU A 192 2.83 22.86 8.00
C LEU A 192 1.32 22.50 8.04
N PRO A 193 0.43 23.16 7.28
CA PRO A 193 -0.99 22.77 7.24
C PRO A 193 -1.21 21.33 6.77
N TRP A 194 -0.33 20.81 5.90
CA TRP A 194 -0.42 19.45 5.36
C TRP A 194 -0.02 18.36 6.36
N VAL A 195 0.64 18.73 7.48
CA VAL A 195 0.90 17.79 8.58
C VAL A 195 -0.41 17.27 9.15
N ALA A 196 -1.41 18.13 9.35
CA ALA A 196 -2.72 17.73 9.84
C ALA A 196 -3.43 16.79 8.85
N VAL A 197 -3.30 17.04 7.55
CA VAL A 197 -3.84 16.19 6.48
C VAL A 197 -3.13 14.82 6.50
N ALA A 198 -1.80 14.81 6.52
CA ALA A 198 -1.01 13.58 6.56
C ALA A 198 -1.38 12.70 7.77
N VAL A 199 -1.45 13.29 8.96
CA VAL A 199 -1.77 12.58 10.20
C VAL A 199 -3.21 12.06 10.19
N SER A 200 -4.18 12.88 9.80
CA SER A 200 -5.60 12.44 9.76
C SER A 200 -5.81 11.34 8.73
N ALA A 201 -5.18 11.44 7.56
CA ALA A 201 -5.23 10.41 6.53
C ALA A 201 -4.55 9.12 7.00
N ALA A 202 -3.40 9.21 7.70
CA ALA A 202 -2.72 8.06 8.27
C ALA A 202 -3.56 7.35 9.34
N VAL A 203 -4.21 8.10 10.25
CA VAL A 203 -5.10 7.55 11.28
C VAL A 203 -6.31 6.87 10.64
N PHE A 204 -6.96 7.52 9.67
CA PHE A 204 -8.05 6.91 8.91
C PHE A 204 -7.60 5.60 8.25
N SER A 205 -6.47 5.62 7.54
CA SER A 205 -5.93 4.45 6.84
C SER A 205 -5.55 3.32 7.79
N PHE A 206 -5.06 3.64 8.99
CA PHE A 206 -4.78 2.65 10.04
C PHE A 206 -6.04 1.83 10.37
N PHE A 207 -7.13 2.49 10.75
CA PHE A 207 -8.35 1.80 11.16
C PHE A 207 -9.08 1.16 9.98
N ALA A 208 -9.15 1.83 8.83
CA ALA A 208 -9.74 1.28 7.62
C ALA A 208 -8.99 0.03 7.14
N SER A 209 -7.64 0.05 7.16
CA SER A 209 -6.79 -1.09 6.82
C SER A 209 -6.97 -2.24 7.82
N ALA A 210 -6.95 -1.97 9.12
CA ALA A 210 -7.17 -2.99 10.14
C ALA A 210 -8.54 -3.67 9.94
N ARG A 211 -9.61 -2.88 9.79
CA ARG A 211 -10.96 -3.42 9.58
C ARG A 211 -11.10 -4.16 8.26
N SER A 212 -10.46 -3.68 7.19
CA SER A 212 -10.48 -4.35 5.90
C SER A 212 -9.84 -5.74 5.95
N LEU A 213 -8.74 -5.89 6.70
CA LEU A 213 -8.05 -7.18 6.92
C LEU A 213 -8.87 -8.15 7.77
N GLN A 214 -9.73 -7.65 8.66
CA GLN A 214 -10.63 -8.48 9.49
C GLN A 214 -11.82 -9.02 8.69
N VAL A 215 -12.40 -8.20 7.79
CA VAL A 215 -13.67 -8.52 7.11
C VAL A 215 -13.49 -8.96 5.66
N GLY A 216 -12.29 -8.90 5.12
CA GLY A 216 -11.98 -9.22 3.73
C GLY A 216 -10.94 -10.32 3.60
N GLU A 217 -10.88 -10.92 2.41
CA GLU A 217 -9.83 -11.86 2.05
C GLU A 217 -8.47 -11.12 2.04
N GLY A 218 -7.55 -11.52 2.92
CA GLY A 218 -6.31 -10.78 3.21
C GLY A 218 -5.51 -10.42 1.98
N VAL A 219 -5.38 -11.35 1.03
CA VAL A 219 -4.64 -11.14 -0.24
C VAL A 219 -5.29 -10.05 -1.10
N ALA A 220 -6.60 -10.14 -1.32
CA ALA A 220 -7.32 -9.18 -2.13
C ALA A 220 -7.29 -7.79 -1.49
N VAL A 221 -7.44 -7.73 -0.16
CA VAL A 221 -7.37 -6.49 0.61
C VAL A 221 -5.99 -5.84 0.49
N ILE A 222 -4.91 -6.59 0.74
CA ILE A 222 -3.53 -6.06 0.66
C ILE A 222 -3.23 -5.54 -0.74
N ALA A 223 -3.59 -6.32 -1.78
CA ALA A 223 -3.39 -5.93 -3.17
C ALA A 223 -4.12 -4.63 -3.51
N VAL A 224 -5.42 -4.55 -3.22
CA VAL A 224 -6.23 -3.38 -3.55
C VAL A 224 -5.78 -2.16 -2.75
N THR A 225 -5.45 -2.31 -1.45
CA THR A 225 -4.91 -1.22 -0.63
C THR A 225 -3.64 -0.65 -1.25
N SER A 226 -2.71 -1.51 -1.63
CA SER A 226 -1.42 -1.09 -2.19
C SER A 226 -1.58 -0.46 -3.59
N VAL A 227 -2.42 -1.06 -4.45
CA VAL A 227 -2.70 -0.50 -5.78
C VAL A 227 -3.35 0.87 -5.66
N ALA A 228 -4.34 1.03 -4.79
CA ALA A 228 -5.02 2.31 -4.58
C ALA A 228 -4.07 3.39 -4.05
N ALA A 229 -3.21 3.06 -3.08
CA ALA A 229 -2.20 3.97 -2.55
C ALA A 229 -1.22 4.41 -3.63
N ASN A 230 -0.58 3.44 -4.30
CA ASN A 230 0.45 3.73 -5.31
C ASN A 230 -0.13 4.48 -6.51
N MET A 231 -1.31 4.09 -6.99
CA MET A 231 -1.97 4.76 -8.11
C MET A 231 -2.34 6.21 -7.77
N SER A 232 -2.90 6.44 -6.60
CA SER A 232 -3.21 7.79 -6.11
C SER A 232 -1.95 8.66 -6.06
N SER A 233 -0.87 8.16 -5.46
CA SER A 233 0.39 8.90 -5.34
C SER A 233 1.09 9.12 -6.68
N ILE A 234 1.06 8.15 -7.62
CA ILE A 234 1.59 8.33 -8.98
C ILE A 234 0.83 9.42 -9.72
N LEU A 235 -0.51 9.39 -9.65
CA LEU A 235 -1.35 10.41 -10.28
C LEU A 235 -1.09 11.80 -9.69
N ALA A 236 -0.95 11.91 -8.38
CA ALA A 236 -0.60 13.16 -7.71
C ALA A 236 0.78 13.66 -8.14
N GLY A 237 1.77 12.77 -8.25
CA GLY A 237 3.11 13.11 -8.74
C GLY A 237 3.05 13.82 -10.08
N VAL A 238 2.27 13.30 -11.01
CA VAL A 238 2.12 13.86 -12.36
C VAL A 238 1.23 15.11 -12.37
N LEU A 239 0.03 15.05 -11.75
CA LEU A 239 -1.00 16.08 -11.89
C LEU A 239 -0.77 17.27 -10.97
N VAL A 240 -0.18 17.07 -9.79
CA VAL A 240 -0.01 18.12 -8.76
C VAL A 240 1.44 18.61 -8.74
N PHE A 241 2.40 17.69 -8.70
CA PHE A 241 3.82 18.03 -8.55
C PHE A 241 4.56 18.19 -9.89
N GLY A 242 3.88 17.91 -11.02
CA GLY A 242 4.48 18.04 -12.34
C GLY A 242 5.67 17.11 -12.54
N ASP A 243 5.61 15.90 -11.99
CA ASP A 243 6.65 14.88 -12.21
C ASP A 243 6.88 14.69 -13.72
N PRO A 244 8.13 14.67 -14.16
CA PRO A 244 8.44 14.65 -15.57
C PRO A 244 7.89 13.37 -16.23
N MET A 245 7.09 13.51 -17.27
CA MET A 245 6.51 12.39 -18.02
C MET A 245 7.37 11.94 -19.21
N GLY A 246 8.33 12.75 -19.63
CA GLY A 246 9.20 12.49 -20.77
C GLY A 246 9.40 13.75 -21.62
N ARG A 247 10.33 13.68 -22.59
CA ARG A 247 10.67 14.81 -23.48
C ARG A 247 9.96 14.71 -24.82
N ASP A 248 9.60 13.51 -25.21
CA ASP A 248 8.90 13.21 -26.45
C ASP A 248 7.73 12.25 -26.25
N ALA A 249 6.92 12.06 -27.30
CA ALA A 249 5.73 11.22 -27.25
C ALA A 249 6.06 9.76 -26.91
N LEU A 250 7.21 9.24 -27.35
CA LEU A 250 7.61 7.85 -27.10
C LEU A 250 7.95 7.65 -25.61
N GLU A 251 8.70 8.57 -25.00
CA GLU A 251 9.01 8.54 -23.57
C GLU A 251 7.74 8.64 -22.72
N VAL A 252 6.80 9.52 -23.08
CA VAL A 252 5.51 9.67 -22.42
C VAL A 252 4.71 8.36 -22.46
N VAL A 253 4.57 7.76 -23.66
CA VAL A 253 3.86 6.48 -23.84
C VAL A 253 4.55 5.36 -23.06
N ALA A 254 5.88 5.27 -23.13
CA ALA A 254 6.64 4.26 -22.42
C ALA A 254 6.46 4.39 -20.89
N ARG A 255 6.40 5.62 -20.38
CA ARG A 255 6.20 5.87 -18.94
C ARG A 255 4.78 5.54 -18.48
N ILE A 256 3.76 5.94 -19.25
CA ILE A 256 2.38 5.54 -19.00
C ILE A 256 2.25 4.02 -19.04
N ALA A 257 2.83 3.36 -20.05
CA ALA A 257 2.84 1.91 -20.13
C ALA A 257 3.55 1.27 -18.92
N GLY A 258 4.68 1.82 -18.47
CA GLY A 258 5.37 1.40 -17.27
C GLY A 258 4.48 1.46 -16.01
N PHE A 259 3.80 2.57 -15.76
CA PHE A 259 2.87 2.69 -14.64
C PHE A 259 1.70 1.70 -14.73
N VAL A 260 1.09 1.55 -15.90
CA VAL A 260 0.01 0.57 -16.13
C VAL A 260 0.49 -0.86 -15.89
N LEU A 261 1.67 -1.21 -16.38
CA LEU A 261 2.25 -2.55 -16.20
C LEU A 261 2.60 -2.84 -14.73
N VAL A 262 3.11 -1.85 -13.97
CA VAL A 262 3.33 -2.00 -12.52
C VAL A 262 2.01 -2.33 -11.82
N LEU A 263 0.96 -1.57 -12.10
CA LEU A 263 -0.35 -1.77 -11.47
C LEU A 263 -0.98 -3.10 -11.89
N ALA A 264 -0.93 -3.45 -13.18
CA ALA A 264 -1.43 -4.73 -13.69
C ALA A 264 -0.67 -5.91 -13.07
N GLY A 265 0.65 -5.82 -12.99
CA GLY A 265 1.49 -6.83 -12.36
C GLY A 265 1.18 -6.98 -10.86
N ALA A 266 1.03 -5.86 -10.14
CA ALA A 266 0.67 -5.87 -8.73
C ALA A 266 -0.68 -6.55 -8.45
N VAL A 267 -1.66 -6.41 -9.34
CA VAL A 267 -2.97 -7.12 -9.24
C VAL A 267 -2.84 -8.63 -9.51
N LEU A 268 -1.85 -9.05 -10.29
CA LEU A 268 -1.67 -10.47 -10.63
C LEU A 268 -0.91 -11.28 -9.55
N ILE A 269 -0.12 -10.60 -8.72
CA ILE A 269 0.78 -11.24 -7.74
C ILE A 269 0.06 -11.83 -6.50
N PRO A 270 -1.08 -11.32 -5.98
CA PRO A 270 -1.58 -11.73 -4.69
C PRO A 270 -2.14 -13.16 -4.65
N ALA A 271 -1.34 -14.14 -4.31
CA ALA A 271 -1.83 -15.48 -3.98
C ALA A 271 -1.09 -16.22 -2.83
N PRO A 272 -0.03 -15.68 -2.19
CA PRO A 272 0.70 -16.43 -1.18
C PRO A 272 -0.09 -16.77 0.09
N MET A 273 -1.26 -16.15 0.31
CA MET A 273 -1.95 -16.24 1.61
C MET A 273 -2.94 -17.39 1.71
N ARG A 274 -3.37 -18.01 0.58
CA ARG A 274 -4.23 -19.22 0.61
C ARG A 274 -3.57 -20.41 1.28
N ALA A 275 -2.24 -20.48 1.25
CA ALA A 275 -1.50 -21.56 1.93
C ALA A 275 -1.41 -21.33 3.44
N ALA A 276 -1.41 -20.10 3.93
CA ALA A 276 -1.50 -19.80 5.36
C ALA A 276 -2.87 -20.17 5.93
N ASP A 277 -3.95 -19.96 5.16
CA ASP A 277 -5.30 -20.35 5.52
C ASP A 277 -5.43 -21.89 5.51
N ALA A 278 -4.85 -22.59 4.52
CA ALA A 278 -4.82 -24.05 4.45
C ALA A 278 -4.05 -24.68 5.63
N VAL A 279 -2.90 -24.11 6.02
CA VAL A 279 -2.14 -24.60 7.19
C VAL A 279 -2.90 -24.36 8.50
N THR A 280 -3.70 -23.30 8.58
CA THR A 280 -4.52 -23.03 9.76
C THR A 280 -5.73 -23.96 9.81
N GLU A 281 -6.32 -24.28 8.65
CA GLU A 281 -7.43 -25.21 8.50
C GLU A 281 -6.97 -26.66 8.78
N ASP A 282 -5.82 -27.09 8.26
CA ASP A 282 -5.21 -28.39 8.58
C ASP A 282 -4.84 -28.51 10.07
N ALA A 283 -4.37 -27.43 10.69
CA ALA A 283 -4.08 -27.42 12.13
C ALA A 283 -5.34 -27.48 12.99
N SER A 284 -6.43 -26.86 12.55
CA SER A 284 -7.74 -26.92 13.24
C SER A 284 -8.38 -28.29 13.10
N VAL A 285 -8.32 -28.90 11.92
CA VAL A 285 -8.79 -30.28 11.66
C VAL A 285 -7.96 -31.31 12.42
N ALA A 286 -6.63 -31.14 12.48
CA ALA A 286 -5.76 -32.01 13.27
C ALA A 286 -6.02 -31.91 14.78
N ALA A 287 -6.40 -30.71 15.28
CA ALA A 287 -6.76 -30.51 16.67
C ALA A 287 -8.14 -31.12 17.04
N GLU A 288 -9.05 -31.15 16.05
CA GLU A 288 -10.39 -31.75 16.23
C GLU A 288 -10.38 -33.28 16.13
N VAL A 289 -9.40 -33.84 15.38
CA VAL A 289 -9.22 -35.31 15.22
C VAL A 289 -8.34 -35.91 16.31
N ALA A 290 -7.66 -35.09 17.14
CA ALA A 290 -6.89 -35.60 18.27
C ALA A 290 -7.84 -36.28 19.28
N PRO A 291 -7.69 -37.64 19.53
CA PRO A 291 -8.58 -38.33 20.45
C PRO A 291 -8.41 -37.73 21.85
N THR A 292 -9.51 -37.32 22.46
CA THR A 292 -9.59 -36.99 23.89
C THR A 292 -9.19 -38.20 24.68
N ALA A 293 -7.88 -38.35 24.95
CA ALA A 293 -7.40 -39.31 25.91
C ALA A 293 -7.94 -38.91 27.30
N ARG A 294 -8.92 -39.66 27.76
CA ARG A 294 -9.37 -39.69 29.16
C ARG A 294 -8.46 -40.56 29.97
#